data_769c532b6754705a8b8353a97d00e0d5
#
_entry.id   769c532b6754705a8b8353a97d00e0d5
#
_cell.length_a   1.000
_cell.length_b   1.000
_cell.length_c   1.000
_cell.angle_alpha   90.00
_cell.angle_beta   90.00
_cell.angle_gamma   90.00
#
_symmetry.space_group_name_H-M   'P 1'
#
loop_
_entity.id
_entity.type
_entity.pdbx_description
1 polymer ?
#
loop_
_entity_poly.entity_id
_entity_poly.type
_entity_poly.pdbx_seq_one_letter_code
_entity_poly.pdbx_strand_id
1 'polypeptide(L)'
;MRQLGEPAEKARRRYADARPALYGLHHDGTDAELDRFAGDVERIVTEMVTVFGEFPSFETGRYTFIADYLPTASGDAMEHRNSTVLSSPGALRTRHTGLLGAVSHEFFHVWNVERIRPRSLEPFDFEDVNPSGELWLAEGFTNYYGALILQRAGLADLENTLARF
;
A
#
# COMPACT_ATOMS: atom_id res chain seq x y z
N MET A 1 -4.71 -2.83 26.34
CA MET A 1 -5.37 -2.34 25.11
C MET A 1 -5.69 -0.87 25.28
N ARG A 2 -4.99 0.05 24.59
CA ARG A 2 -5.43 1.44 24.57
C ARG A 2 -6.69 1.51 23.69
N GLN A 3 -7.77 2.07 24.21
CA GLN A 3 -8.94 2.40 23.40
C GLN A 3 -8.48 3.37 22.30
N LEU A 4 -8.75 3.01 21.06
CA LEU A 4 -8.56 3.92 19.93
C LEU A 4 -9.50 5.10 20.13
N GLY A 5 -8.98 6.31 19.98
CA GLY A 5 -9.81 7.51 20.13
C GLY A 5 -10.94 7.56 19.09
N GLU A 6 -12.01 8.27 19.41
CA GLU A 6 -13.23 8.43 18.60
C GLU A 6 -12.98 8.71 17.08
N PRO A 7 -11.94 9.50 16.69
CA PRO A 7 -11.62 9.70 15.27
C PRO A 7 -11.20 8.43 14.52
N ALA A 8 -10.41 7.57 15.16
CA ALA A 8 -9.93 6.33 14.55
C ALA A 8 -11.05 5.29 14.39
N GLU A 9 -11.96 5.22 15.36
CA GLU A 9 -13.13 4.34 15.28
C GLU A 9 -14.13 4.82 14.21
N LYS A 10 -14.31 6.12 14.07
CA LYS A 10 -15.14 6.72 13.01
C LYS A 10 -14.52 6.49 11.62
N ALA A 11 -13.21 6.58 11.50
CA ALA A 11 -12.50 6.28 10.26
C ALA A 11 -12.66 4.81 9.87
N ARG A 12 -12.49 3.88 10.81
CA ARG A 12 -12.72 2.42 10.59
C ARG A 12 -14.14 2.11 10.13
N ARG A 13 -15.17 2.74 10.72
CA ARG A 13 -16.56 2.55 10.31
C ARG A 13 -16.80 3.05 8.89
N ARG A 14 -16.30 4.24 8.53
CA ARG A 14 -16.42 4.76 7.16
C ARG A 14 -15.75 3.85 6.13
N TYR A 15 -14.62 3.24 6.49
CA TYR A 15 -13.94 2.28 5.63
C TYR A 15 -14.77 1.00 5.44
N ALA A 16 -15.29 0.43 6.51
CA ALA A 16 -16.14 -0.77 6.45
C ALA A 16 -17.41 -0.55 5.61
N ASP A 17 -17.99 0.66 5.68
CA ASP A 17 -19.20 1.02 4.93
C ASP A 17 -18.91 1.29 3.44
N ALA A 18 -17.71 1.75 3.09
CA ALA A 18 -17.39 2.21 1.73
C ALA A 18 -16.83 1.10 0.82
N ARG A 19 -16.34 -0.02 1.36
CA ARG A 19 -15.59 -1.07 0.63
C ARG A 19 -14.73 -0.46 -0.50
N PRO A 20 -13.73 0.33 -0.17
CA PRO A 20 -13.12 1.26 -1.11
C PRO A 20 -12.05 0.65 -2.00
N ALA A 21 -11.75 -0.62 -1.85
CA ALA A 21 -10.73 -1.26 -2.65
C ALA A 21 -11.34 -2.22 -3.67
N LEU A 22 -11.03 -1.99 -4.94
CA LEU A 22 -11.23 -2.96 -6.02
C LEU A 22 -9.91 -3.68 -6.25
N TYR A 23 -9.99 -5.00 -6.41
CA TYR A 23 -8.82 -5.82 -6.70
C TYR A 23 -8.96 -6.39 -8.10
N GLY A 24 -8.01 -6.05 -8.96
CA GLY A 24 -7.82 -6.70 -10.24
C GLY A 24 -6.53 -7.54 -10.15
N LEU A 25 -6.61 -8.78 -9.69
CA LEU A 25 -5.45 -9.65 -9.55
C LEU A 25 -5.43 -10.72 -10.64
N HIS A 26 -4.30 -10.76 -11.34
CA HIS A 26 -3.93 -11.86 -12.23
C HIS A 26 -2.89 -12.73 -11.50
N HIS A 27 -3.22 -13.97 -11.22
CA HIS A 27 -2.40 -14.86 -10.40
C HIS A 27 -2.63 -16.34 -10.75
N ASP A 28 -1.72 -17.20 -10.35
CA ASP A 28 -1.77 -18.66 -10.51
C ASP A 28 -2.17 -19.41 -9.22
N GLY A 29 -2.56 -18.68 -8.19
CA GLY A 29 -2.99 -19.22 -6.92
C GLY A 29 -4.44 -19.69 -6.91
N THR A 30 -4.88 -20.25 -5.79
CA THR A 30 -6.26 -20.64 -5.52
C THR A 30 -7.11 -19.44 -5.05
N ASP A 31 -8.45 -19.56 -5.14
CA ASP A 31 -9.40 -18.57 -4.62
C ASP A 31 -9.18 -18.32 -3.12
N ALA A 32 -8.88 -19.36 -2.34
CA ALA A 32 -8.59 -19.23 -0.92
C ALA A 32 -7.31 -18.44 -0.62
N GLU A 33 -6.28 -18.55 -1.47
CA GLU A 33 -5.06 -17.75 -1.36
C GLU A 33 -5.33 -16.29 -1.74
N LEU A 34 -6.18 -16.05 -2.74
CA LEU A 34 -6.64 -14.73 -3.12
C LEU A 34 -7.45 -14.07 -2.00
N ASP A 35 -8.44 -14.78 -1.44
CA ASP A 35 -9.28 -14.27 -0.36
C ASP A 35 -8.45 -13.89 0.88
N ARG A 36 -7.48 -14.74 1.22
CA ARG A 36 -6.54 -14.45 2.30
C ARG A 36 -5.72 -13.21 2.00
N PHE A 37 -5.17 -13.09 0.80
CA PHE A 37 -4.36 -11.94 0.39
C PHE A 37 -5.19 -10.65 0.44
N ALA A 38 -6.40 -10.66 -0.11
CA ALA A 38 -7.32 -9.52 -0.08
C ALA A 38 -7.67 -9.11 1.35
N GLY A 39 -7.96 -10.06 2.25
CA GLY A 39 -8.21 -9.78 3.65
C GLY A 39 -7.00 -9.15 4.37
N ASP A 40 -5.79 -9.57 4.04
CA ASP A 40 -4.58 -8.96 4.59
C ASP A 40 -4.30 -7.56 4.00
N VAL A 41 -4.63 -7.31 2.73
CA VAL A 41 -4.60 -5.95 2.16
C VAL A 41 -5.61 -5.03 2.86
N GLU A 42 -6.82 -5.51 3.17
CA GLU A 42 -7.79 -4.73 3.95
C GLU A 42 -7.26 -4.35 5.34
N ARG A 43 -6.48 -5.23 5.98
CA ARG A 43 -5.83 -4.93 7.27
C ARG A 43 -4.79 -3.82 7.13
N ILE A 44 -3.98 -3.84 6.06
CA ILE A 44 -3.01 -2.79 5.75
C ILE A 44 -3.72 -1.44 5.60
N VAL A 45 -4.73 -1.37 4.74
CA VAL A 45 -5.48 -0.14 4.49
C VAL A 45 -6.13 0.39 5.77
N THR A 46 -6.75 -0.50 6.56
CA THR A 46 -7.38 -0.15 7.84
C THR A 46 -6.37 0.41 8.83
N GLU A 47 -5.18 -0.19 8.91
CA GLU A 47 -4.16 0.28 9.83
C GLU A 47 -3.56 1.63 9.39
N MET A 48 -3.36 1.86 8.10
CA MET A 48 -2.95 3.16 7.57
C MET A 48 -3.97 4.25 7.89
N VAL A 49 -5.25 3.99 7.64
CA VAL A 49 -6.33 4.92 8.01
C VAL A 49 -6.33 5.21 9.52
N THR A 50 -6.03 4.21 10.35
CA THR A 50 -5.91 4.37 11.79
C THR A 50 -4.74 5.26 12.19
N VAL A 51 -3.59 5.10 11.52
CA VAL A 51 -2.37 5.88 11.79
C VAL A 51 -2.51 7.32 11.32
N PHE A 52 -3.05 7.54 10.12
CA PHE A 52 -3.16 8.87 9.51
C PHE A 52 -4.48 9.59 9.82
N GLY A 53 -5.43 8.91 10.45
CA GLY A 53 -6.66 9.52 10.97
C GLY A 53 -7.76 9.75 9.94
N GLU A 54 -7.54 9.43 8.66
CA GLU A 54 -8.52 9.61 7.60
C GLU A 54 -8.40 8.53 6.51
N PHE A 55 -9.51 8.24 5.84
CA PHE A 55 -9.49 7.55 4.58
C PHE A 55 -9.39 8.60 3.45
N PRO A 56 -8.41 8.49 2.55
CA PRO A 56 -8.26 9.44 1.46
C PRO A 56 -9.50 9.51 0.57
N SER A 57 -9.82 10.71 0.10
CA SER A 57 -10.89 10.91 -0.88
C SER A 57 -10.35 10.71 -2.28
N PHE A 58 -10.95 9.83 -3.04
CA PHE A 58 -10.61 9.55 -4.43
C PHE A 58 -11.74 10.01 -5.36
N GLU A 59 -11.40 10.54 -6.52
CA GLU A 59 -12.37 11.00 -7.54
C GLU A 59 -13.33 9.87 -7.97
N THR A 60 -12.82 8.64 -8.02
CA THR A 60 -13.59 7.43 -8.34
C THR A 60 -14.41 6.87 -7.17
N GLY A 61 -14.30 7.49 -5.99
CA GLY A 61 -14.87 6.99 -4.74
C GLY A 61 -14.19 5.74 -4.17
N ARG A 62 -13.09 5.28 -4.79
CA ARG A 62 -12.36 4.09 -4.37
C ARG A 62 -10.88 4.16 -4.78
N TYR A 63 -10.05 3.36 -4.12
CA TYR A 63 -8.70 3.04 -4.55
C TYR A 63 -8.67 1.65 -5.21
N THR A 64 -7.86 1.47 -6.25
CA THR A 64 -7.78 0.20 -6.98
C THR A 64 -6.38 -0.39 -6.91
N PHE A 65 -6.26 -1.62 -6.43
CA PHE A 65 -5.04 -2.41 -6.53
C PHE A 65 -5.12 -3.28 -7.79
N ILE A 66 -4.18 -3.09 -8.70
CA ILE A 66 -4.03 -3.89 -9.93
C ILE A 66 -2.74 -4.69 -9.78
N ALA A 67 -2.82 -6.00 -9.85
CA ALA A 67 -1.65 -6.83 -9.63
C ALA A 67 -1.52 -7.97 -10.66
N ASP A 68 -0.28 -8.18 -11.11
CA ASP A 68 0.12 -9.31 -11.94
C ASP A 68 1.18 -10.14 -11.19
N TYR A 69 0.75 -11.26 -10.63
CA TYR A 69 1.57 -12.17 -9.83
C TYR A 69 1.72 -13.52 -10.53
N LEU A 70 2.39 -13.49 -11.66
CA LEU A 70 2.68 -14.66 -12.48
C LEU A 70 4.18 -14.86 -12.65
N PRO A 71 4.65 -16.11 -12.87
CA PRO A 71 6.07 -16.38 -13.08
C PRO A 71 6.71 -15.62 -14.25
N THR A 72 5.90 -15.13 -15.19
CA THR A 72 6.33 -14.34 -16.34
C THR A 72 6.32 -12.84 -16.10
N ALA A 73 5.80 -12.39 -14.98
CA ALA A 73 5.75 -10.98 -14.63
C ALA A 73 7.13 -10.45 -14.22
N SER A 74 7.39 -9.17 -14.51
CA SER A 74 8.56 -8.46 -13.95
C SER A 74 8.30 -8.10 -12.50
N GLY A 75 9.34 -7.85 -11.71
CA GLY A 75 9.19 -7.30 -10.36
C GLY A 75 9.22 -5.79 -10.41
N ASP A 76 8.05 -5.15 -10.30
CA ASP A 76 7.89 -3.70 -10.32
C ASP A 76 6.62 -3.28 -9.61
N ALA A 77 6.57 -2.02 -9.16
CA ALA A 77 5.38 -1.43 -8.56
C ALA A 77 5.36 0.07 -8.82
N MET A 78 4.17 0.65 -8.93
CA MET A 78 4.02 2.08 -9.16
C MET A 78 2.69 2.58 -8.61
N GLU A 79 2.78 3.64 -7.83
CA GLU A 79 1.65 4.38 -7.34
C GLU A 79 1.02 5.25 -8.43
N HIS A 80 -0.27 5.46 -8.31
CA HIS A 80 -1.07 6.40 -9.10
C HIS A 80 -2.08 7.08 -8.20
N ARG A 81 -2.66 8.20 -8.64
CA ARG A 81 -3.61 9.01 -7.88
C ARG A 81 -4.72 8.22 -7.18
N ASN A 82 -5.31 7.23 -7.86
CA ASN A 82 -6.46 6.45 -7.37
C ASN A 82 -6.22 4.94 -7.43
N SER A 83 -5.00 4.52 -7.72
CA SER A 83 -4.66 3.10 -7.89
C SER A 83 -3.17 2.85 -7.71
N THR A 84 -2.80 1.60 -7.65
CA THR A 84 -1.42 1.14 -7.84
C THR A 84 -1.38 -0.05 -8.77
N VAL A 85 -0.30 -0.16 -9.52
CA VAL A 85 0.04 -1.34 -10.32
C VAL A 85 1.19 -2.05 -9.65
N LEU A 86 1.03 -3.35 -9.45
CA LEU A 86 1.97 -4.23 -8.76
C LEU A 86 2.30 -5.41 -9.67
N SER A 87 3.57 -5.72 -9.83
CA SER A 87 4.01 -6.83 -10.66
C SER A 87 5.09 -7.64 -9.93
N SER A 88 4.96 -8.96 -9.92
CA SER A 88 5.96 -9.83 -9.31
C SER A 88 5.93 -11.22 -9.90
N PRO A 89 7.09 -11.85 -10.14
CA PRO A 89 7.17 -13.27 -10.54
C PRO A 89 6.86 -14.24 -9.38
N GLY A 90 6.53 -13.72 -8.20
CA GLY A 90 6.26 -14.52 -7.00
C GLY A 90 4.81 -14.87 -6.82
N ALA A 91 4.52 -16.16 -6.62
CA ALA A 91 3.17 -16.65 -6.34
C ALA A 91 2.67 -16.18 -4.95
N LEU A 92 1.35 -15.96 -4.83
CA LEU A 92 0.68 -15.56 -3.58
C LEU A 92 1.09 -16.42 -2.38
N ARG A 93 1.21 -17.74 -2.57
CA ARG A 93 1.56 -18.68 -1.50
C ARG A 93 2.99 -18.51 -0.98
N THR A 94 3.95 -18.32 -1.87
CA THR A 94 5.39 -18.36 -1.54
C THR A 94 5.97 -16.99 -1.23
N ARG A 95 5.35 -15.91 -1.72
CA ARG A 95 5.83 -14.53 -1.58
C ARG A 95 4.88 -13.63 -0.83
N HIS A 96 3.88 -14.19 -0.16
CA HIS A 96 2.77 -13.48 0.50
C HIS A 96 3.21 -12.22 1.25
N THR A 97 4.11 -12.34 2.22
CA THR A 97 4.59 -11.19 3.02
C THR A 97 5.35 -10.16 2.18
N GLY A 98 6.11 -10.61 1.18
CA GLY A 98 6.83 -9.70 0.27
C GLY A 98 5.87 -8.90 -0.61
N LEU A 99 4.82 -9.55 -1.14
CA LEU A 99 3.79 -8.90 -1.94
C LEU A 99 2.98 -7.90 -1.11
N LEU A 100 2.63 -8.25 0.14
CA LEU A 100 2.00 -7.31 1.08
C LEU A 100 2.92 -6.14 1.41
N GLY A 101 4.25 -6.35 1.41
CA GLY A 101 5.22 -5.28 1.56
C GLY A 101 5.13 -4.24 0.45
N ALA A 102 5.05 -4.68 -0.80
CA ALA A 102 4.85 -3.79 -1.94
C ALA A 102 3.49 -3.08 -1.88
N VAL A 103 2.41 -3.80 -1.57
CA VAL A 103 1.08 -3.18 -1.36
C VAL A 103 1.13 -2.08 -0.31
N SER A 104 1.78 -2.32 0.82
CA SER A 104 1.88 -1.36 1.92
C SER A 104 2.70 -0.14 1.53
N HIS A 105 3.79 -0.33 0.80
CA HIS A 105 4.63 0.75 0.26
C HIS A 105 3.83 1.63 -0.70
N GLU A 106 3.26 1.04 -1.74
CA GLU A 106 2.55 1.78 -2.78
C GLU A 106 1.29 2.50 -2.25
N PHE A 107 0.56 1.88 -1.33
CA PHE A 107 -0.60 2.54 -0.77
C PHE A 107 -0.23 3.71 0.15
N PHE A 108 0.95 3.68 0.78
CA PHE A 108 1.42 4.81 1.59
C PHE A 108 1.69 6.05 0.74
N HIS A 109 2.04 5.90 -0.53
CA HIS A 109 2.22 7.04 -1.45
C HIS A 109 0.98 7.92 -1.60
N VAL A 110 -0.21 7.47 -1.22
CA VAL A 110 -1.41 8.31 -1.15
C VAL A 110 -1.21 9.52 -0.21
N TRP A 111 -0.35 9.39 0.78
CA TRP A 111 0.07 10.49 1.67
C TRP A 111 1.41 11.07 1.26
N ASN A 112 2.43 10.21 1.14
CA ASN A 112 3.81 10.61 0.83
C ASN A 112 4.11 10.30 -0.63
N VAL A 113 3.89 11.23 -1.38
CA VAL A 113 4.12 11.73 -2.72
C VAL A 113 2.85 12.41 -3.26
N GLU A 114 1.68 11.84 -3.11
CA GLU A 114 0.45 12.47 -3.63
C GLU A 114 0.09 13.78 -2.90
N ARG A 115 0.39 13.89 -1.60
CA ARG A 115 0.09 15.07 -0.78
C ARG A 115 1.34 15.79 -0.28
N ILE A 116 2.39 15.05 0.04
CA ILE A 116 3.68 15.57 0.50
C ILE A 116 4.70 15.17 -0.53
N ARG A 117 5.06 16.10 -1.41
CA ARG A 117 6.00 15.82 -2.50
C ARG A 117 7.11 16.85 -2.59
N PRO A 118 8.28 16.46 -3.12
CA PRO A 118 9.36 17.39 -3.43
C PRO A 118 8.90 18.50 -4.38
N ARG A 119 9.31 19.73 -4.11
CA ARG A 119 8.99 20.86 -4.98
C ARG A 119 9.54 20.68 -6.39
N SER A 120 10.65 19.96 -6.54
CA SER A 120 11.27 19.65 -7.82
C SER A 120 10.42 18.76 -8.73
N LEU A 121 9.41 18.06 -8.16
CA LEU A 121 8.45 17.23 -8.89
C LEU A 121 7.15 17.98 -9.25
N GLU A 122 7.07 19.29 -9.01
CA GLU A 122 5.84 20.07 -9.24
C GLU A 122 6.12 21.23 -10.21
N PRO A 123 5.46 21.31 -11.40
CA PRO A 123 4.54 20.31 -11.94
C PRO A 123 5.26 19.03 -12.36
N PHE A 124 4.52 17.91 -12.41
CA PHE A 124 5.07 16.67 -12.95
C PHE A 124 5.46 16.84 -14.42
N ASP A 125 6.63 16.35 -14.75
CA ASP A 125 7.09 16.16 -16.11
C ASP A 125 7.04 14.67 -16.43
N PHE A 126 6.22 14.31 -17.44
CA PHE A 126 6.05 12.92 -17.87
C PHE A 126 6.81 12.61 -19.16
N GLU A 127 7.52 13.58 -19.73
CA GLU A 127 8.27 13.41 -20.97
C GLU A 127 9.74 13.07 -20.70
N ASP A 128 10.32 13.65 -19.63
CA ASP A 128 11.71 13.47 -19.27
C ASP A 128 11.90 13.00 -17.82
N VAL A 129 13.03 12.35 -17.55
CA VAL A 129 13.42 11.95 -16.20
C VAL A 129 13.69 13.21 -15.36
N ASN A 130 12.95 13.35 -14.26
CA ASN A 130 13.12 14.45 -13.32
C ASN A 130 13.60 13.92 -11.96
N PRO A 131 14.91 13.65 -11.76
CA PRO A 131 15.45 13.15 -10.51
C PRO A 131 15.35 14.22 -9.42
N SER A 132 14.80 13.82 -8.27
CA SER A 132 14.72 14.67 -7.09
C SER A 132 15.79 14.30 -6.06
N GLY A 133 16.44 15.29 -5.47
CA GLY A 133 17.35 15.10 -4.34
C GLY A 133 16.63 14.64 -3.06
N GLU A 134 15.32 14.75 -3.01
CA GLU A 134 14.47 14.39 -1.87
C GLU A 134 13.84 13.00 -1.99
N LEU A 135 14.31 12.14 -2.90
CA LEU A 135 13.85 10.75 -3.00
C LEU A 135 14.00 9.96 -1.70
N TRP A 136 14.99 10.31 -0.87
CA TRP A 136 15.13 9.73 0.47
C TRP A 136 13.89 9.98 1.35
N LEU A 137 13.19 11.10 1.16
CA LEU A 137 11.92 11.37 1.85
C LEU A 137 10.77 10.62 1.17
N ALA A 138 10.67 10.75 -0.16
CA ALA A 138 9.59 10.13 -0.93
C ALA A 138 9.60 8.60 -0.80
N GLU A 139 10.78 7.96 -0.87
CA GLU A 139 10.93 6.51 -0.85
C GLU A 139 11.36 5.97 0.51
N GLY A 140 12.28 6.66 1.18
CA GLY A 140 12.80 6.19 2.48
C GLY A 140 11.72 6.19 3.57
N PHE A 141 10.92 7.26 3.67
CA PHE A 141 9.77 7.29 4.59
C PHE A 141 8.70 6.29 4.18
N THR A 142 8.45 6.12 2.90
CA THR A 142 7.49 5.14 2.39
C THR A 142 7.93 3.72 2.74
N ASN A 143 9.20 3.38 2.59
CA ASN A 143 9.75 2.10 3.05
C ASN A 143 9.59 1.91 4.56
N TYR A 144 9.91 2.94 5.35
CA TYR A 144 9.77 2.87 6.81
C TYR A 144 8.32 2.65 7.24
N TYR A 145 7.40 3.48 6.76
CA TYR A 145 5.99 3.37 7.12
C TYR A 145 5.34 2.11 6.56
N GLY A 146 5.70 1.69 5.35
CA GLY A 146 5.23 0.43 4.77
C GLY A 146 5.56 -0.77 5.65
N ALA A 147 6.80 -0.85 6.16
CA ALA A 147 7.22 -1.91 7.08
C ALA A 147 6.53 -1.80 8.46
N LEU A 148 6.43 -0.59 9.02
CA LEU A 148 5.76 -0.32 10.29
C LEU A 148 4.27 -0.73 10.25
N ILE A 149 3.58 -0.41 9.17
CA ILE A 149 2.16 -0.76 8.99
C ILE A 149 1.96 -2.28 8.96
N LEU A 150 2.83 -3.02 8.26
CA LEU A 150 2.76 -4.49 8.28
C LEU A 150 2.89 -5.06 9.70
N GLN A 151 3.82 -4.53 10.48
CA GLN A 151 4.02 -4.95 11.86
C GLN A 151 2.80 -4.61 12.71
N ARG A 152 2.26 -3.40 12.61
CA ARG A 152 1.08 -2.93 13.37
C ARG A 152 -0.19 -3.68 12.98
N ALA A 153 -0.35 -4.03 11.72
CA ALA A 153 -1.43 -4.88 11.21
C ALA A 153 -1.27 -6.36 11.63
N GLY A 154 -0.17 -6.75 12.28
CA GLY A 154 0.13 -8.13 12.66
C GLY A 154 0.41 -9.05 11.47
N LEU A 155 0.94 -8.50 10.37
CA LEU A 155 1.31 -9.20 9.14
C LEU A 155 2.82 -9.45 9.03
N ALA A 156 3.60 -8.80 9.87
CA ALA A 156 5.03 -9.05 10.08
C ALA A 156 5.35 -8.99 11.59
N ASP A 157 6.31 -9.79 12.02
CA ASP A 157 6.84 -9.70 13.37
C ASP A 157 7.89 -8.58 13.50
N LEU A 158 8.30 -8.28 14.72
CA LEU A 158 9.25 -7.23 14.99
C LEU A 158 10.65 -7.52 14.40
N GLU A 159 11.10 -8.77 14.45
CA GLU A 159 12.41 -9.18 13.94
C GLU A 159 12.48 -8.98 12.43
N ASN A 160 11.49 -9.47 11.69
CA ASN A 160 11.37 -9.26 10.24
C ASN A 160 11.21 -7.78 9.87
N THR A 161 10.58 -6.99 10.73
CA THR A 161 10.43 -5.55 10.50
C THR A 161 11.78 -4.85 10.68
N LEU A 162 12.52 -5.14 11.75
CA LEU A 162 13.82 -4.54 12.00
C LEU A 162 14.88 -4.96 10.97
N ALA A 163 14.80 -6.16 10.43
CA ALA A 163 15.72 -6.65 9.39
C ALA A 163 15.56 -5.90 8.04
N ARG A 164 14.55 -5.05 7.89
CA ARG A 164 14.33 -4.22 6.69
C ARG A 164 15.01 -2.85 6.77
N PHE A 165 15.51 -2.49 7.93
CA PHE A 165 16.24 -1.22 8.22
C PHE A 165 17.71 -1.47 8.49
#